data_9cefbed7df1c16e8168219135916c09f
#
_entry.id   9cefbed7df1c16e8168219135916c09f
#
_cell.length_a   1.000
_cell.length_b   1.000
_cell.length_c   1.000
_cell.angle_alpha   90.00
_cell.angle_beta   90.00
_cell.angle_gamma   90.00
#
_symmetry.space_group_name_H-M   'P 1'
#
loop_
_entity.id
_entity.type
_entity.pdbx_description
1 polymer ?
#
loop_
_entity_poly.entity_id
_entity_poly.type
_entity_poly.pdbx_seq_one_letter_code
_entity_poly.pdbx_strand_id
1 'polypeptide(L)'
;MRIAESELIINGDGSVFHLHLRPEELADNVILVGDPGRVDMIAEYIDEKEFRHQSREFVSVTGKYKGVRMTALSTGIGTDNIDIVMNELDALANIDFETREVKPVHRTLNILRIGTSGAIQPEIPLGGFVFSHISVGCDGLLNWYSDRESIAMADIEEAFKKHTGWNRHLPDPYFVKAGAKMSELFRDCTYPGMTIAASGFYGPQGRVLRMPLAMPDMLDTFESFRFGDLKVTNFEMEGSAIAGIAAHLGHNAGTVCCIIAHRHHKASNPDYKPQVRQLIELCLEKLAE
;
A
#
# COMPACT_ATOMS: atom_id res chain seq x y z
N MET A 1 22.94 17.79 -4.42
CA MET A 1 23.06 18.13 -2.95
C MET A 1 23.36 16.85 -2.22
N ARG A 2 24.43 16.83 -1.42
CA ARG A 2 24.78 15.63 -0.63
C ARG A 2 23.83 15.46 0.55
N ILE A 3 23.24 14.28 0.70
CA ILE A 3 22.34 13.92 1.80
C ILE A 3 23.17 13.59 3.05
N ALA A 4 22.81 14.19 4.18
CA ALA A 4 23.56 13.99 5.43
C ALA A 4 23.39 12.56 5.98
N GLU A 5 24.33 12.14 6.83
CA GLU A 5 24.31 10.78 7.42
C GLU A 5 23.14 10.56 8.37
N SER A 6 22.65 11.62 9.00
CA SER A 6 21.46 11.59 9.85
C SER A 6 20.15 11.47 9.06
N GLU A 7 20.13 11.87 7.79
CA GLU A 7 18.94 11.83 6.93
C GLU A 7 18.77 10.48 6.24
N LEU A 8 19.87 9.89 5.75
CA LEU A 8 19.92 8.55 5.19
C LEU A 8 20.97 7.73 5.96
N ILE A 9 20.52 6.86 6.83
CA ILE A 9 21.39 5.96 7.58
C ILE A 9 21.72 4.75 6.72
N ILE A 10 23.01 4.50 6.51
CA ILE A 10 23.53 3.33 5.81
C ILE A 10 24.29 2.50 6.82
N ASN A 11 23.99 1.21 6.91
CA ASN A 11 24.66 0.26 7.79
C ASN A 11 26.10 0.01 7.34
N GLY A 12 26.92 -0.56 8.22
CA GLY A 12 28.33 -0.83 7.93
C GLY A 12 28.57 -1.86 6.82
N ASP A 13 27.53 -2.62 6.44
CA ASP A 13 27.54 -3.56 5.30
C ASP A 13 27.05 -2.95 3.98
N GLY A 14 26.73 -1.65 3.99
CA GLY A 14 26.22 -0.91 2.82
C GLY A 14 24.72 -1.01 2.60
N SER A 15 23.96 -1.66 3.50
CA SER A 15 22.51 -1.75 3.42
C SER A 15 21.81 -0.50 4.01
N VAL A 16 20.55 -0.23 3.61
CA VAL A 16 19.70 0.77 4.29
C VAL A 16 19.32 0.31 5.68
N PHE A 17 18.99 1.26 6.55
CA PHE A 17 18.93 1.05 7.99
C PHE A 17 17.85 0.06 8.43
N HIS A 18 16.63 0.17 7.90
CA HIS A 18 15.52 -0.68 8.37
C HIS A 18 15.35 -1.93 7.52
N LEU A 19 15.36 -1.80 6.19
CA LEU A 19 15.10 -2.92 5.28
C LEU A 19 16.29 -3.88 5.17
N HIS A 20 17.49 -3.46 5.52
CA HIS A 20 18.73 -4.23 5.37
C HIS A 20 18.96 -4.75 3.94
N LEU A 21 18.49 -3.99 2.95
CA LEU A 21 18.74 -4.24 1.53
C LEU A 21 19.86 -3.32 1.01
N ARG A 22 20.62 -3.82 0.05
CA ARG A 22 21.58 -3.04 -0.72
C ARG A 22 21.02 -2.70 -2.10
N PRO A 23 21.52 -1.66 -2.78
CA PRO A 23 21.00 -1.23 -4.09
C PRO A 23 20.92 -2.33 -5.15
N GLU A 24 21.92 -3.22 -5.21
CA GLU A 24 21.99 -4.33 -6.16
C GLU A 24 20.99 -5.47 -5.85
N GLU A 25 20.51 -5.53 -4.64
CA GLU A 25 19.56 -6.56 -4.18
C GLU A 25 18.11 -6.23 -4.50
N LEU A 26 17.81 -4.95 -4.82
CA LEU A 26 16.47 -4.50 -5.15
C LEU A 26 16.14 -4.75 -6.63
N ALA A 27 14.99 -5.39 -6.89
CA ALA A 27 14.41 -5.52 -8.23
C ALA A 27 13.56 -4.27 -8.60
N ASP A 28 13.25 -4.09 -9.90
CA ASP A 28 12.35 -3.02 -10.36
C ASP A 28 10.88 -3.32 -10.02
N ASN A 29 10.50 -4.60 -9.98
CA ASN A 29 9.18 -5.04 -9.55
C ASN A 29 9.24 -5.40 -8.06
N VAL A 30 8.50 -4.65 -7.23
CA VAL A 30 8.47 -4.81 -5.77
C VAL A 30 7.07 -5.20 -5.33
N ILE A 31 6.97 -6.31 -4.59
CA ILE A 31 5.72 -6.78 -4.02
C ILE A 31 5.74 -6.50 -2.51
N LEU A 32 4.83 -5.67 -2.03
CA LEU A 32 4.67 -5.34 -0.62
C LEU A 32 3.55 -6.17 0.02
N VAL A 33 3.80 -6.67 1.22
CA VAL A 33 2.81 -7.39 2.02
C VAL A 33 2.90 -6.94 3.49
N GLY A 34 1.80 -6.97 4.23
CA GLY A 34 1.83 -6.59 5.65
C GLY A 34 2.49 -7.65 6.55
N ASP A 35 2.26 -8.92 6.25
CA ASP A 35 2.66 -10.07 7.07
C ASP A 35 3.95 -10.71 6.53
N PRO A 36 5.01 -10.85 7.36
CA PRO A 36 6.24 -11.56 6.98
C PRO A 36 5.99 -12.99 6.46
N GLY A 37 5.02 -13.72 7.02
CA GLY A 37 4.64 -15.06 6.54
C GLY A 37 4.12 -15.08 5.11
N ARG A 38 3.61 -13.94 4.60
CA ARG A 38 3.19 -13.83 3.21
C ARG A 38 4.37 -13.67 2.24
N VAL A 39 5.50 -13.13 2.71
CA VAL A 39 6.77 -13.17 1.94
C VAL A 39 7.19 -14.62 1.69
N ASP A 40 7.07 -15.49 2.70
CA ASP A 40 7.39 -16.91 2.54
C ASP A 40 6.44 -17.60 1.55
N MET A 41 5.15 -17.25 1.56
CA MET A 41 4.19 -17.76 0.57
C MET A 41 4.56 -17.32 -0.87
N ILE A 42 4.99 -16.08 -1.07
CA ILE A 42 5.45 -15.58 -2.38
C ILE A 42 6.76 -16.29 -2.78
N ALA A 43 7.66 -16.50 -1.83
CA ALA A 43 8.94 -17.16 -2.06
C ALA A 43 8.81 -18.63 -2.52
N GLU A 44 7.64 -19.28 -2.29
CA GLU A 44 7.34 -20.63 -2.83
C GLU A 44 7.26 -20.61 -4.36
N TYR A 45 6.89 -19.47 -4.97
CA TYR A 45 6.76 -19.29 -6.42
C TYR A 45 8.03 -18.76 -7.11
N ILE A 46 9.01 -18.27 -6.34
CA ILE A 46 10.28 -17.76 -6.87
C ILE A 46 11.18 -18.94 -7.27
N ASP A 47 11.47 -19.06 -8.56
CA ASP A 47 12.28 -20.16 -9.12
C ASP A 47 13.77 -20.05 -8.73
N GLU A 48 14.33 -18.83 -8.87
CA GLU A 48 15.73 -18.52 -8.57
C GLU A 48 15.79 -17.48 -7.45
N LYS A 49 16.01 -17.93 -6.20
CA LYS A 49 16.18 -17.03 -5.05
C LYS A 49 17.62 -16.52 -5.01
N GLU A 50 17.78 -15.19 -5.01
CA GLU A 50 19.07 -14.52 -4.99
C GLU A 50 19.47 -14.08 -3.58
N PHE A 51 18.55 -13.35 -2.92
CA PHE A 51 18.79 -12.73 -1.62
C PHE A 51 17.60 -12.95 -0.69
N ARG A 52 17.88 -13.04 0.61
CA ARG A 52 16.88 -13.02 1.68
C ARG A 52 17.44 -12.27 2.87
N HIS A 53 16.69 -11.27 3.35
CA HIS A 53 17.02 -10.51 4.54
C HIS A 53 15.85 -10.51 5.53
N GLN A 54 16.17 -10.27 6.79
CA GLN A 54 15.18 -10.06 7.86
C GLN A 54 15.73 -9.06 8.87
N SER A 55 14.99 -8.01 9.11
CA SER A 55 15.25 -7.01 10.13
C SER A 55 13.91 -6.55 10.69
N ARG A 56 13.70 -6.72 11.99
CA ARG A 56 12.42 -6.40 12.63
C ARG A 56 11.26 -7.13 11.92
N GLU A 57 10.18 -6.39 11.54
CA GLU A 57 9.05 -6.87 10.73
C GLU A 57 9.33 -6.92 9.22
N PHE A 58 10.47 -6.38 8.79
CA PHE A 58 10.86 -6.33 7.38
C PHE A 58 11.58 -7.63 6.99
N VAL A 59 10.90 -8.47 6.26
CA VAL A 59 11.45 -9.68 5.63
C VAL A 59 11.42 -9.48 4.13
N SER A 60 12.53 -9.73 3.44
CA SER A 60 12.58 -9.62 1.99
C SER A 60 13.15 -10.88 1.34
N VAL A 61 12.66 -11.14 0.14
CA VAL A 61 13.20 -12.15 -0.78
C VAL A 61 13.26 -11.54 -2.16
N THR A 62 14.45 -11.53 -2.77
CA THR A 62 14.63 -11.16 -4.17
C THR A 62 15.01 -12.39 -4.98
N GLY A 63 14.43 -12.51 -6.17
CA GLY A 63 14.72 -13.59 -7.09
C GLY A 63 13.91 -13.47 -8.36
N LYS A 64 13.76 -14.57 -9.12
CA LYS A 64 13.08 -14.55 -10.41
C LYS A 64 11.83 -15.44 -10.39
N TYR A 65 10.77 -14.90 -10.95
CA TYR A 65 9.54 -15.63 -11.30
C TYR A 65 9.37 -15.60 -12.83
N LYS A 66 9.35 -16.77 -13.48
CA LYS A 66 9.30 -16.87 -14.95
C LYS A 66 10.34 -15.98 -15.67
N GLY A 67 11.53 -15.88 -15.09
CA GLY A 67 12.63 -15.06 -15.63
C GLY A 67 12.58 -13.57 -15.30
N VAL A 68 11.49 -13.06 -14.73
CA VAL A 68 11.34 -11.66 -14.31
C VAL A 68 11.80 -11.49 -12.86
N ARG A 69 12.75 -10.58 -12.63
CA ARG A 69 13.31 -10.32 -11.29
C ARG A 69 12.32 -9.52 -10.47
N MET A 70 12.06 -9.98 -9.23
CA MET A 70 11.11 -9.39 -8.29
C MET A 70 11.69 -9.38 -6.87
N THR A 71 11.30 -8.39 -6.07
CA THR A 71 11.56 -8.32 -4.63
C THR A 71 10.22 -8.38 -3.89
N ALA A 72 10.00 -9.42 -3.08
CA ALA A 72 8.91 -9.46 -2.12
C ALA A 72 9.40 -8.92 -0.77
N LEU A 73 8.63 -8.03 -0.13
CA LEU A 73 9.02 -7.37 1.11
C LEU A 73 7.81 -7.23 2.04
N SER A 74 7.95 -7.62 3.31
CA SER A 74 6.96 -7.31 4.34
C SER A 74 7.16 -5.91 4.90
N THR A 75 6.06 -5.23 5.17
CA THR A 75 6.05 -3.85 5.66
C THR A 75 5.65 -3.73 7.13
N GLY A 76 5.08 -4.80 7.72
CA GLY A 76 4.28 -4.64 8.94
C GLY A 76 2.95 -3.97 8.63
N ILE A 77 2.35 -3.32 9.63
CA ILE A 77 1.01 -2.73 9.57
C ILE A 77 1.10 -1.22 9.77
N GLY A 78 0.36 -0.47 8.93
CA GLY A 78 0.16 0.97 9.09
C GLY A 78 1.06 1.84 8.22
N THR A 79 0.65 3.09 8.07
CA THR A 79 1.26 4.06 7.14
C THR A 79 2.60 4.61 7.63
N ASP A 80 2.86 4.60 8.93
CA ASP A 80 4.16 4.95 9.50
C ASP A 80 5.28 4.01 9.04
N ASN A 81 5.00 2.69 9.00
CA ASN A 81 5.93 1.72 8.40
C ASN A 81 6.09 1.92 6.89
N ILE A 82 5.03 2.32 6.20
CA ILE A 82 5.10 2.60 4.75
C ILE A 82 5.96 3.81 4.45
N ASP A 83 5.98 4.81 5.32
CA ASP A 83 6.90 5.94 5.20
C ASP A 83 8.36 5.48 5.15
N ILE A 84 8.75 4.59 6.07
CA ILE A 84 10.08 3.98 6.09
C ILE A 84 10.35 3.21 4.81
N VAL A 85 9.44 2.29 4.46
CA VAL A 85 9.61 1.37 3.33
C VAL A 85 9.76 2.12 2.02
N MET A 86 8.88 3.07 1.75
CA MET A 86 8.87 3.79 0.46
C MET A 86 10.09 4.70 0.30
N ASN A 87 10.50 5.40 1.36
CA ASN A 87 11.70 6.24 1.31
C ASN A 87 12.98 5.41 1.19
N GLU A 88 13.10 4.27 1.88
CA GLU A 88 14.27 3.40 1.76
C GLU A 88 14.32 2.66 0.42
N LEU A 89 13.18 2.27 -0.17
CA LEU A 89 13.13 1.70 -1.53
C LEU A 89 13.56 2.72 -2.58
N ASP A 90 13.09 3.97 -2.47
CA ASP A 90 13.55 5.04 -3.37
C ASP A 90 15.04 5.34 -3.19
N ALA A 91 15.52 5.38 -1.95
CA ALA A 91 16.95 5.58 -1.68
C ALA A 91 17.82 4.50 -2.34
N LEU A 92 17.44 3.23 -2.24
CA LEU A 92 18.11 2.11 -2.92
C LEU A 92 18.11 2.26 -4.44
N ALA A 93 17.01 2.76 -5.00
CA ALA A 93 16.86 2.95 -6.44
C ALA A 93 17.61 4.19 -6.95
N ASN A 94 17.49 5.33 -6.25
CA ASN A 94 17.76 6.66 -6.80
C ASN A 94 18.84 7.47 -6.08
N ILE A 95 19.44 6.94 -4.99
CA ILE A 95 20.56 7.59 -4.30
C ILE A 95 21.83 6.76 -4.51
N ASP A 96 22.91 7.42 -4.86
CA ASP A 96 24.24 6.84 -4.86
C ASP A 96 24.77 6.84 -3.40
N PHE A 97 25.05 5.67 -2.84
CA PHE A 97 25.42 5.52 -1.43
C PHE A 97 26.86 5.93 -1.13
N GLU A 98 27.76 5.97 -2.14
CA GLU A 98 29.13 6.43 -1.97
C GLU A 98 29.19 7.96 -1.94
N THR A 99 28.54 8.62 -2.89
CA THR A 99 28.51 10.10 -2.97
C THR A 99 27.42 10.71 -2.08
N ARG A 100 26.39 9.92 -1.74
CA ARG A 100 25.18 10.35 -1.02
C ARG A 100 24.39 11.43 -1.77
N GLU A 101 24.35 11.34 -3.07
CA GLU A 101 23.66 12.26 -3.96
C GLU A 101 22.59 11.53 -4.78
N VAL A 102 21.54 12.25 -5.16
CA VAL A 102 20.52 11.71 -6.06
C VAL A 102 21.16 11.38 -7.41
N LYS A 103 20.91 10.19 -7.91
CA LYS A 103 21.41 9.73 -9.21
C LYS A 103 20.85 10.60 -10.35
N PRO A 104 21.62 10.89 -11.40
CA PRO A 104 21.16 11.73 -12.51
C PRO A 104 20.08 11.07 -13.38
N VAL A 105 20.00 9.74 -13.34
CA VAL A 105 18.99 8.94 -14.07
C VAL A 105 18.06 8.30 -13.06
N HIS A 106 16.79 8.68 -13.10
CA HIS A 106 15.76 8.12 -12.22
C HIS A 106 15.42 6.68 -12.59
N ARG A 107 15.46 5.79 -11.59
CA ARG A 107 15.02 4.39 -11.68
C ARG A 107 13.60 4.29 -11.15
N THR A 108 12.63 4.08 -12.02
CA THR A 108 11.23 3.91 -11.64
C THR A 108 10.97 2.49 -11.18
N LEU A 109 10.41 2.33 -9.98
CA LEU A 109 9.96 1.05 -9.43
C LEU A 109 8.49 0.81 -9.78
N ASN A 110 8.13 -0.46 -9.97
CA ASN A 110 6.76 -0.95 -10.05
C ASN A 110 6.41 -1.61 -8.72
N ILE A 111 5.60 -0.96 -7.91
CA ILE A 111 5.31 -1.37 -6.54
C ILE A 111 3.87 -1.85 -6.42
N LEU A 112 3.66 -3.12 -6.10
CA LEU A 112 2.34 -3.72 -5.91
C LEU A 112 2.17 -4.22 -4.48
N ARG A 113 1.23 -3.65 -3.74
CA ARG A 113 0.84 -4.20 -2.44
C ARG A 113 -0.23 -5.26 -2.60
N ILE A 114 0.01 -6.45 -2.03
CA ILE A 114 -0.97 -7.53 -1.91
C ILE A 114 -1.46 -7.57 -0.47
N GLY A 115 -2.72 -7.18 -0.27
CA GLY A 115 -3.32 -7.02 1.05
C GLY A 115 -4.56 -7.87 1.30
N THR A 116 -5.13 -7.68 2.48
CA THR A 116 -6.47 -8.14 2.87
C THR A 116 -7.29 -6.93 3.31
N SER A 117 -8.60 -6.97 3.12
CA SER A 117 -9.46 -5.84 3.45
C SER A 117 -10.89 -6.26 3.84
N GLY A 118 -11.64 -5.30 4.37
CA GLY A 118 -13.06 -5.47 4.66
C GLY A 118 -13.92 -4.69 3.70
N ALA A 119 -14.82 -5.35 2.96
CA ALA A 119 -15.75 -4.70 2.07
C ALA A 119 -16.81 -3.88 2.83
N ILE A 120 -17.19 -2.74 2.25
CA ILE A 120 -18.30 -1.90 2.70
C ILE A 120 -19.50 -2.11 1.76
N GLN A 121 -19.29 -2.19 0.47
CA GLN A 121 -20.36 -2.32 -0.52
C GLN A 121 -20.88 -3.76 -0.61
N PRO A 122 -22.22 -3.97 -0.64
CA PRO A 122 -22.81 -5.30 -0.59
C PRO A 122 -22.53 -6.17 -1.82
N GLU A 123 -22.27 -5.57 -2.97
CA GLU A 123 -22.00 -6.28 -4.22
C GLU A 123 -20.58 -6.86 -4.31
N ILE A 124 -19.67 -6.49 -3.39
CA ILE A 124 -18.31 -7.02 -3.39
C ILE A 124 -18.25 -8.24 -2.47
N PRO A 125 -18.09 -9.46 -3.01
CA PRO A 125 -18.20 -10.68 -2.22
C PRO A 125 -16.97 -10.95 -1.36
N LEU A 126 -17.13 -11.77 -0.32
CA LEU A 126 -16.01 -12.41 0.39
C LEU A 126 -15.17 -13.21 -0.61
N GLY A 127 -13.85 -13.11 -0.50
CA GLY A 127 -12.90 -13.73 -1.44
C GLY A 127 -12.71 -12.94 -2.74
N GLY A 128 -13.50 -11.89 -3.00
CA GLY A 128 -13.30 -11.01 -4.15
C GLY A 128 -12.00 -10.21 -4.05
N PHE A 129 -11.42 -9.85 -5.20
CA PHE A 129 -10.21 -9.04 -5.28
C PHE A 129 -10.56 -7.61 -5.66
N VAL A 130 -10.14 -6.65 -4.87
CA VAL A 130 -10.36 -5.22 -5.13
C VAL A 130 -9.03 -4.54 -5.40
N PHE A 131 -8.90 -3.90 -6.55
CA PHE A 131 -7.77 -3.01 -6.85
C PHE A 131 -8.14 -1.58 -6.49
N SER A 132 -7.31 -0.93 -5.69
CA SER A 132 -7.51 0.46 -5.23
C SER A 132 -7.11 1.45 -6.30
N HIS A 133 -8.02 1.77 -7.24
CA HIS A 133 -7.79 2.82 -8.24
C HIS A 133 -7.63 4.19 -7.59
N ILE A 134 -8.31 4.40 -6.46
CA ILE A 134 -8.17 5.56 -5.60
C ILE A 134 -8.00 5.05 -4.17
N SER A 135 -6.98 5.55 -3.48
CA SER A 135 -6.78 5.34 -2.06
C SER A 135 -7.13 6.60 -1.28
N VAL A 136 -7.86 6.43 -0.18
CA VAL A 136 -8.30 7.51 0.70
C VAL A 136 -7.52 7.41 2.00
N GLY A 137 -6.57 8.31 2.22
CA GLY A 137 -5.77 8.35 3.42
C GLY A 137 -6.49 9.09 4.55
N CYS A 138 -6.84 8.36 5.61
CA CYS A 138 -7.34 8.92 6.87
C CYS A 138 -6.25 8.99 7.96
N ASP A 139 -5.02 8.74 7.57
CA ASP A 139 -3.83 8.66 8.42
C ASP A 139 -3.12 10.02 8.59
N GLY A 140 -3.24 10.90 7.58
CA GLY A 140 -2.60 12.21 7.56
C GLY A 140 -1.12 12.21 7.19
N LEU A 141 -0.53 11.06 6.81
CA LEU A 141 0.91 10.97 6.53
C LEU A 141 1.34 11.93 5.41
N LEU A 142 0.57 11.97 4.32
CA LEU A 142 0.93 12.80 3.16
C LEU A 142 0.93 14.31 3.48
N ASN A 143 0.25 14.74 4.54
CA ASN A 143 0.23 16.15 4.98
C ASN A 143 1.57 16.62 5.57
N TRP A 144 2.50 15.71 5.86
CA TRP A 144 3.87 16.02 6.28
C TRP A 144 4.81 16.34 5.14
N TYR A 145 4.42 16.03 3.88
CA TYR A 145 5.20 16.28 2.68
C TYR A 145 4.69 17.53 1.95
N SER A 146 5.62 18.32 1.42
CA SER A 146 5.27 19.49 0.59
C SER A 146 4.68 19.04 -0.76
N ASP A 147 3.94 19.94 -1.40
CA ASP A 147 3.41 19.75 -2.76
C ASP A 147 2.41 18.58 -2.91
N ARG A 148 1.74 18.19 -1.81
CA ARG A 148 0.71 17.14 -1.88
C ARG A 148 -0.42 17.48 -2.85
N GLU A 149 -0.69 18.77 -3.07
CA GLU A 149 -1.72 19.26 -3.99
C GLU A 149 -1.46 18.84 -5.44
N SER A 150 -0.22 18.53 -5.80
CA SER A 150 0.13 18.06 -7.16
C SER A 150 -0.40 16.65 -7.46
N ILE A 151 -0.67 15.85 -6.43
CA ILE A 151 -1.13 14.46 -6.56
C ILE A 151 -2.49 14.19 -5.91
N ALA A 152 -2.93 15.04 -4.99
CA ALA A 152 -4.19 14.88 -4.28
C ALA A 152 -5.39 15.39 -5.11
N MET A 153 -6.55 14.82 -4.83
CA MET A 153 -7.80 15.13 -5.54
C MET A 153 -8.69 16.03 -4.67
N ALA A 154 -8.41 17.35 -4.65
CA ALA A 154 -9.03 18.31 -3.74
C ALA A 154 -10.57 18.33 -3.79
N ASP A 155 -11.16 18.22 -4.98
CA ASP A 155 -12.63 18.30 -5.14
C ASP A 155 -13.35 17.14 -4.43
N ILE A 156 -12.80 15.92 -4.53
CA ILE A 156 -13.39 14.76 -3.86
C ILE A 156 -13.11 14.80 -2.34
N GLU A 157 -11.97 15.34 -1.90
CA GLU A 157 -11.66 15.56 -0.48
C GLU A 157 -12.71 16.45 0.18
N GLU A 158 -13.01 17.59 -0.41
CA GLU A 158 -14.03 18.52 0.10
C GLU A 158 -15.44 17.90 0.09
N ALA A 159 -15.79 17.20 -0.99
CA ALA A 159 -17.07 16.50 -1.07
C ALA A 159 -17.20 15.42 -0.01
N PHE A 160 -16.13 14.66 0.25
CA PHE A 160 -16.09 13.60 1.26
C PHE A 160 -16.21 14.18 2.68
N LYS A 161 -15.43 15.20 3.02
CA LYS A 161 -15.51 15.89 4.32
C LYS A 161 -16.91 16.43 4.59
N LYS A 162 -17.52 17.07 3.59
CA LYS A 162 -18.88 17.60 3.70
C LYS A 162 -19.92 16.50 3.89
N HIS A 163 -19.83 15.41 3.11
CA HIS A 163 -20.80 14.30 3.18
C HIS A 163 -20.73 13.57 4.51
N THR A 164 -19.52 13.30 5.01
CA THR A 164 -19.30 12.51 6.23
C THR A 164 -19.41 13.33 7.51
N GLY A 165 -19.54 14.67 7.42
CA GLY A 165 -19.44 15.54 8.59
C GLY A 165 -18.08 15.38 9.29
N TRP A 166 -16.99 15.36 8.52
CA TRP A 166 -15.64 15.01 8.99
C TRP A 166 -15.27 15.70 10.30
N ASN A 167 -14.85 14.91 11.27
CA ASN A 167 -14.54 15.44 12.60
C ASN A 167 -13.24 16.25 12.56
N ARG A 168 -13.30 17.51 13.01
CA ARG A 168 -12.18 18.48 13.02
C ARG A 168 -10.92 18.02 13.80
N HIS A 169 -11.04 17.02 14.65
CA HIS A 169 -9.92 16.48 15.43
C HIS A 169 -9.18 15.35 14.71
N LEU A 170 -9.71 14.88 13.58
CA LEU A 170 -9.05 13.91 12.71
C LEU A 170 -8.15 14.63 11.70
N PRO A 171 -7.08 13.99 11.22
CA PRO A 171 -6.32 14.52 10.09
C PRO A 171 -7.25 14.73 8.88
N ASP A 172 -7.00 15.75 8.08
CA ASP A 172 -7.71 15.93 6.81
C ASP A 172 -7.45 14.71 5.91
N PRO A 173 -8.50 14.12 5.35
CA PRO A 173 -8.35 12.99 4.44
C PRO A 173 -7.73 13.47 3.12
N TYR A 174 -6.99 12.59 2.46
CA TYR A 174 -6.45 12.84 1.13
C TYR A 174 -6.79 11.70 0.19
N PHE A 175 -7.01 12.03 -1.09
CA PHE A 175 -7.38 11.09 -2.14
C PHE A 175 -6.29 11.06 -3.20
N VAL A 176 -5.72 9.89 -3.46
CA VAL A 176 -4.64 9.71 -4.42
C VAL A 176 -4.95 8.56 -5.37
N LYS A 177 -4.56 8.72 -6.64
CA LYS A 177 -4.73 7.67 -7.65
C LYS A 177 -3.58 6.67 -7.58
N ALA A 178 -3.90 5.42 -7.90
CA ALA A 178 -2.87 4.42 -8.20
C ALA A 178 -2.10 4.80 -9.47
N GLY A 179 -0.89 4.30 -9.61
CA GLY A 179 -0.09 4.44 -10.82
C GLY A 179 -0.81 3.88 -12.05
N ALA A 180 -0.68 4.57 -13.18
CA ALA A 180 -1.40 4.22 -14.41
C ALA A 180 -1.09 2.79 -14.90
N LYS A 181 0.18 2.38 -14.83
CA LYS A 181 0.59 1.02 -15.21
C LYS A 181 -0.08 -0.04 -14.34
N MET A 182 -0.12 0.16 -13.02
CA MET A 182 -0.76 -0.79 -12.10
C MET A 182 -2.27 -0.83 -12.33
N SER A 183 -2.91 0.33 -12.53
CA SER A 183 -4.35 0.40 -12.83
C SER A 183 -4.72 -0.36 -14.10
N GLU A 184 -3.87 -0.31 -15.14
CA GLU A 184 -4.07 -1.03 -16.38
C GLU A 184 -3.95 -2.55 -16.20
N LEU A 185 -2.90 -3.02 -15.52
CA LEU A 185 -2.65 -4.44 -15.28
C LEU A 185 -3.81 -5.15 -14.58
N PHE A 186 -4.52 -4.47 -13.68
CA PHE A 186 -5.57 -5.07 -12.85
C PHE A 186 -7.00 -4.71 -13.25
N ARG A 187 -7.19 -3.93 -14.32
CA ARG A 187 -8.51 -3.42 -14.76
C ARG A 187 -9.56 -4.51 -14.95
N ASP A 188 -9.20 -5.58 -15.65
CA ASP A 188 -10.16 -6.58 -16.11
C ASP A 188 -10.27 -7.81 -15.19
N CYS A 189 -9.47 -7.86 -14.12
CA CYS A 189 -9.39 -9.04 -13.25
C CYS A 189 -9.72 -8.78 -11.78
N THR A 190 -10.10 -7.52 -11.44
CA THR A 190 -10.44 -7.12 -10.08
C THR A 190 -11.67 -6.21 -10.06
N TYR A 191 -12.30 -6.08 -8.89
CA TYR A 191 -13.29 -5.03 -8.65
C TYR A 191 -12.59 -3.67 -8.53
N PRO A 192 -13.10 -2.62 -9.21
CA PRO A 192 -12.53 -1.28 -9.07
C PRO A 192 -12.83 -0.71 -7.68
N GLY A 193 -11.79 -0.25 -6.98
CA GLY A 193 -11.88 0.21 -5.60
C GLY A 193 -11.59 1.71 -5.42
N MET A 194 -12.36 2.34 -4.53
CA MET A 194 -11.96 3.52 -3.79
C MET A 194 -11.82 3.07 -2.33
N THR A 195 -10.58 2.85 -1.92
CA THR A 195 -10.23 2.12 -0.69
C THR A 195 -9.82 3.07 0.41
N ILE A 196 -10.41 2.96 1.60
CA ILE A 196 -9.98 3.70 2.79
C ILE A 196 -8.74 3.03 3.38
N ALA A 197 -7.65 3.79 3.51
CA ALA A 197 -6.51 3.45 4.34
C ALA A 197 -6.69 4.11 5.71
N ALA A 198 -7.05 3.30 6.70
CA ALA A 198 -7.35 3.76 8.05
C ALA A 198 -6.11 3.71 8.94
N SER A 199 -5.93 4.70 9.80
CA SER A 199 -4.81 4.78 10.76
C SER A 199 -4.88 3.77 11.91
N GLY A 200 -5.86 2.86 11.91
CA GLY A 200 -6.02 1.82 12.92
C GLY A 200 -7.09 0.81 12.54
N PHE A 201 -7.07 -0.34 13.20
CA PHE A 201 -7.97 -1.45 12.89
C PHE A 201 -9.35 -1.35 13.56
N TYR A 202 -9.42 -0.79 14.77
CA TYR A 202 -10.67 -0.74 15.56
C TYR A 202 -11.43 0.55 15.30
N GLY A 203 -11.25 1.59 16.10
CA GLY A 203 -11.98 2.85 16.01
C GLY A 203 -11.93 3.50 14.63
N PRO A 204 -10.75 3.63 14.00
CA PRO A 204 -10.63 4.21 12.65
C PRO A 204 -11.32 3.43 11.54
N GLN A 205 -11.74 2.19 11.80
CA GLN A 205 -12.56 1.38 10.90
C GLN A 205 -13.98 1.12 11.46
N GLY A 206 -14.47 1.93 12.39
CA GLY A 206 -15.81 1.82 12.90
C GLY A 206 -16.08 0.60 13.80
N ARG A 207 -15.05 0.00 14.42
CA ARG A 207 -15.20 -1.10 15.37
C ARG A 207 -15.28 -0.56 16.79
N VAL A 208 -16.33 -0.91 17.49
CA VAL A 208 -16.56 -0.54 18.89
C VAL A 208 -16.25 -1.73 19.79
N LEU A 209 -15.31 -1.55 20.72
CA LEU A 209 -15.11 -2.46 21.84
C LEU A 209 -15.59 -1.80 23.13
N ARG A 210 -14.69 -1.10 23.86
CA ARG A 210 -15.01 -0.39 25.11
C ARG A 210 -15.14 1.11 24.94
N MET A 211 -14.43 1.68 23.96
CA MET A 211 -14.44 3.12 23.69
C MET A 211 -15.50 3.44 22.61
N PRO A 212 -16.36 4.45 22.83
CA PRO A 212 -17.27 4.93 21.79
C PRO A 212 -16.48 5.61 20.67
N LEU A 213 -17.07 5.66 19.48
CA LEU A 213 -16.47 6.30 18.31
C LEU A 213 -16.73 7.82 18.32
N ALA A 214 -15.76 8.57 17.82
CA ALA A 214 -15.93 10.00 17.54
C ALA A 214 -16.87 10.28 16.34
N MET A 215 -17.01 9.29 15.45
CA MET A 215 -17.94 9.29 14.31
C MET A 215 -18.73 7.99 14.33
N PRO A 216 -19.84 7.93 15.10
CA PRO A 216 -20.62 6.68 15.28
C PRO A 216 -21.26 6.19 13.98
N ASP A 217 -21.64 7.09 13.06
CA ASP A 217 -22.30 6.76 11.80
C ASP A 217 -21.31 6.62 10.63
N MET A 218 -20.01 6.46 10.94
CA MET A 218 -18.93 6.45 9.95
C MET A 218 -19.15 5.40 8.86
N LEU A 219 -19.57 4.18 9.21
CA LEU A 219 -19.74 3.12 8.21
C LEU A 219 -20.85 3.46 7.22
N ASP A 220 -21.97 3.98 7.69
CA ASP A 220 -23.13 4.34 6.86
C ASP A 220 -22.81 5.54 5.97
N THR A 221 -22.09 6.53 6.51
CA THR A 221 -21.68 7.72 5.73
C THR A 221 -20.63 7.37 4.68
N PHE A 222 -19.70 6.46 4.97
CA PHE A 222 -18.71 6.02 3.98
C PHE A 222 -19.34 5.15 2.90
N GLU A 223 -20.25 4.21 3.27
CA GLU A 223 -20.98 3.40 2.29
C GLU A 223 -21.82 4.25 1.35
N SER A 224 -22.51 5.26 1.87
CA SER A 224 -23.39 6.12 1.10
C SER A 224 -22.68 7.21 0.30
N PHE A 225 -21.37 7.45 0.53
CA PHE A 225 -20.63 8.46 -0.21
C PHE A 225 -20.56 8.15 -1.70
N ARG A 226 -20.86 9.18 -2.51
CA ARG A 226 -20.77 9.13 -3.99
C ARG A 226 -20.11 10.41 -4.51
N PHE A 227 -19.22 10.24 -5.48
CA PHE A 227 -18.65 11.34 -6.25
C PHE A 227 -18.64 10.94 -7.74
N GLY A 228 -19.65 11.37 -8.49
CA GLY A 228 -19.98 10.76 -9.78
C GLY A 228 -20.27 9.27 -9.62
N ASP A 229 -19.59 8.44 -10.40
CA ASP A 229 -19.71 6.97 -10.31
C ASP A 229 -18.82 6.35 -9.24
N LEU A 230 -17.98 7.15 -8.56
CA LEU A 230 -17.08 6.67 -7.52
C LEU A 230 -17.80 6.46 -6.18
N LYS A 231 -17.44 5.40 -5.50
CA LYS A 231 -17.93 5.07 -4.14
C LYS A 231 -16.85 4.38 -3.31
N VAL A 232 -16.88 4.59 -2.01
CA VAL A 232 -16.00 3.87 -1.09
C VAL A 232 -16.35 2.37 -1.11
N THR A 233 -15.35 1.52 -1.29
CA THR A 233 -15.56 0.09 -1.51
C THR A 233 -15.13 -0.78 -0.33
N ASN A 234 -14.03 -0.46 0.32
CA ASN A 234 -13.41 -1.31 1.34
C ASN A 234 -12.43 -0.53 2.24
N PHE A 235 -12.02 -1.17 3.34
CA PHE A 235 -11.01 -0.68 4.29
C PHE A 235 -9.75 -1.54 4.25
N GLU A 236 -8.60 -0.89 4.25
CA GLU A 236 -7.29 -1.43 4.60
C GLU A 236 -6.47 -0.38 5.38
N MET A 237 -5.13 -0.45 5.46
CA MET A 237 -4.37 0.41 6.37
C MET A 237 -3.09 1.04 5.78
N GLU A 238 -2.74 0.83 4.50
CA GLU A 238 -1.44 1.23 3.93
C GLU A 238 -1.50 1.86 2.53
N GLY A 239 -2.53 1.55 1.76
CA GLY A 239 -2.60 1.85 0.32
C GLY A 239 -2.48 3.33 -0.04
N SER A 240 -2.97 4.23 0.81
CA SER A 240 -2.89 5.68 0.60
C SER A 240 -1.45 6.18 0.64
N ALA A 241 -0.68 5.75 1.63
CA ALA A 241 0.72 6.11 1.79
C ALA A 241 1.56 5.56 0.64
N ILE A 242 1.32 4.29 0.24
CA ILE A 242 2.00 3.68 -0.90
C ILE A 242 1.73 4.48 -2.18
N ALA A 243 0.46 4.76 -2.50
CA ALA A 243 0.10 5.49 -3.71
C ALA A 243 0.63 6.93 -3.69
N GLY A 244 0.50 7.62 -2.54
CA GLY A 244 0.90 9.02 -2.41
C GLY A 244 2.41 9.22 -2.47
N ILE A 245 3.18 8.48 -1.66
CA ILE A 245 4.64 8.60 -1.66
C ILE A 245 5.22 8.14 -3.00
N ALA A 246 4.71 7.04 -3.58
CA ALA A 246 5.14 6.60 -4.91
C ALA A 246 4.91 7.66 -5.98
N ALA A 247 3.76 8.34 -5.97
CA ALA A 247 3.46 9.41 -6.93
C ALA A 247 4.44 10.59 -6.79
N HIS A 248 4.76 11.00 -5.56
CA HIS A 248 5.76 12.04 -5.30
C HIS A 248 7.16 11.65 -5.76
N LEU A 249 7.55 10.40 -5.55
CA LEU A 249 8.86 9.88 -5.88
C LEU A 249 8.99 9.41 -7.35
N GLY A 250 7.93 9.49 -8.15
CA GLY A 250 7.95 9.11 -9.57
C GLY A 250 7.93 7.60 -9.83
N HIS A 251 7.34 6.82 -8.92
CA HIS A 251 7.18 5.38 -9.05
C HIS A 251 5.76 5.00 -9.49
N ASN A 252 5.60 3.78 -10.04
CA ASN A 252 4.29 3.20 -10.32
C ASN A 252 3.86 2.32 -9.14
N ALA A 253 2.80 2.69 -8.43
CA ALA A 253 2.34 1.89 -7.32
C ALA A 253 0.83 1.61 -7.36
N GLY A 254 0.43 0.48 -6.77
CA GLY A 254 -0.97 0.09 -6.60
C GLY A 254 -1.14 -0.88 -5.45
N THR A 255 -2.39 -0.99 -4.98
CA THR A 255 -2.78 -1.94 -3.93
C THR A 255 -3.91 -2.81 -4.43
N VAL A 256 -3.78 -4.11 -4.26
CA VAL A 256 -4.85 -5.09 -4.47
C VAL A 256 -5.09 -5.87 -3.19
N CYS A 257 -6.36 -6.03 -2.81
CA CYS A 257 -6.74 -6.70 -1.57
C CYS A 257 -7.74 -7.83 -1.82
N CYS A 258 -7.53 -8.96 -1.13
CA CYS A 258 -8.56 -9.99 -0.97
C CYS A 258 -9.55 -9.53 0.10
N ILE A 259 -10.84 -9.61 -0.18
CA ILE A 259 -11.91 -9.30 0.78
C ILE A 259 -12.05 -10.49 1.75
N ILE A 260 -11.70 -10.25 3.01
CA ILE A 260 -11.78 -11.27 4.08
C ILE A 260 -12.89 -11.01 5.09
N ALA A 261 -13.50 -9.83 5.05
CA ALA A 261 -14.61 -9.47 5.91
C ALA A 261 -15.59 -8.56 5.16
N HIS A 262 -16.88 -8.61 5.57
CA HIS A 262 -17.90 -7.70 5.07
C HIS A 262 -18.46 -6.89 6.24
N ARG A 263 -18.31 -5.56 6.17
CA ARG A 263 -18.55 -4.68 7.33
C ARG A 263 -20.02 -4.57 7.72
N HIS A 264 -20.92 -4.43 6.75
CA HIS A 264 -22.37 -4.34 7.02
C HIS A 264 -22.98 -5.70 7.38
N HIS A 265 -22.65 -6.75 6.64
CA HIS A 265 -23.17 -8.10 6.93
C HIS A 265 -22.53 -8.76 8.14
N LYS A 266 -21.52 -8.10 8.76
CA LYS A 266 -20.73 -8.62 9.90
C LYS A 266 -20.22 -10.05 9.65
N ALA A 267 -19.99 -10.37 8.37
CA ALA A 267 -19.45 -11.65 7.92
C ALA A 267 -17.93 -11.60 7.85
N SER A 268 -17.28 -12.70 8.13
CA SER A 268 -15.83 -12.86 7.95
C SER A 268 -15.51 -14.25 7.43
N ASN A 269 -14.44 -14.35 6.67
CA ASN A 269 -13.86 -15.62 6.25
C ASN A 269 -12.60 -15.90 7.09
N PRO A 270 -12.66 -16.74 8.12
CA PRO A 270 -11.49 -17.06 8.95
C PRO A 270 -10.44 -17.88 8.18
N ASP A 271 -10.85 -18.63 7.15
CA ASP A 271 -9.97 -19.40 6.28
C ASP A 271 -9.78 -18.70 4.92
N TYR A 272 -9.18 -17.53 4.94
CA TYR A 272 -8.94 -16.70 3.74
C TYR A 272 -7.61 -17.02 3.02
N LYS A 273 -6.76 -17.86 3.61
CA LYS A 273 -5.42 -18.16 3.05
C LYS A 273 -5.46 -18.71 1.63
N PRO A 274 -6.40 -19.63 1.25
CA PRO A 274 -6.49 -20.11 -0.14
C PRO A 274 -6.75 -18.99 -1.14
N GLN A 275 -7.64 -18.03 -0.83
CA GLN A 275 -7.92 -16.89 -1.69
C GLN A 275 -6.74 -15.92 -1.80
N VAL A 276 -5.98 -15.73 -0.70
CA VAL A 276 -4.75 -14.94 -0.74
C VAL A 276 -3.69 -15.61 -1.62
N ARG A 277 -3.57 -16.95 -1.63
CA ARG A 277 -2.69 -17.65 -2.56
C ARG A 277 -3.09 -17.39 -4.01
N GLN A 278 -4.38 -17.49 -4.34
CA GLN A 278 -4.89 -17.18 -5.69
C GLN A 278 -4.58 -15.73 -6.08
N LEU A 279 -4.71 -14.78 -5.14
CA LEU A 279 -4.34 -13.40 -5.39
C LEU A 279 -2.84 -13.23 -5.64
N ILE A 280 -1.99 -13.91 -4.87
CA ILE A 280 -0.54 -13.91 -5.09
C ILE A 280 -0.21 -14.42 -6.49
N GLU A 281 -0.77 -15.57 -6.90
CA GLU A 281 -0.57 -16.14 -8.24
C GLU A 281 -0.97 -15.15 -9.33
N LEU A 282 -2.17 -14.57 -9.23
CA LEU A 282 -2.64 -13.54 -10.17
C LEU A 282 -1.66 -12.35 -10.24
N CYS A 283 -1.18 -11.86 -9.09
CA CYS A 283 -0.28 -10.71 -9.05
C CYS A 283 1.09 -11.03 -9.66
N LEU A 284 1.64 -12.20 -9.39
CA LEU A 284 2.90 -12.65 -9.98
C LEU A 284 2.80 -12.79 -11.50
N GLU A 285 1.70 -13.37 -12.01
CA GLU A 285 1.45 -13.47 -13.46
C GLU A 285 1.40 -12.07 -14.09
N LYS A 286 0.61 -11.15 -13.51
CA LYS A 286 0.46 -9.79 -14.02
C LYS A 286 1.74 -8.95 -13.99
N LEU A 287 2.61 -9.17 -13.03
CA LEU A 287 3.89 -8.48 -12.97
C LEU A 287 4.96 -9.11 -13.90
N ALA A 288 4.72 -10.33 -14.36
CA ALA A 288 5.61 -11.04 -15.30
C ALA A 288 5.23 -10.80 -16.78
N GLU A 289 4.03 -10.23 -17.05
CA GLU A 289 3.61 -9.76 -18.40
C GLU A 289 4.41 -8.51 -18.80
#